data_43fe2135763fc6af23ab286f1c5bdf34
#
_entry.id   43fe2135763fc6af23ab286f1c5bdf34
#
_cell.length_a   1.000
_cell.length_b   1.000
_cell.length_c   1.000
_cell.angle_alpha   90.00
_cell.angle_beta   90.00
_cell.angle_gamma   90.00
#
_symmetry.space_group_name_H-M   'P 1'
#
loop_
_entity.id
_entity.type
_entity.pdbx_description
1 polymer ?
#
loop_
_entity_poly.entity_id
_entity_poly.type
_entity_poly.pdbx_seq_one_letter_code
_entity_poly.pdbx_strand_id
1 'polypeptide(L)'
;MAWGITDRASADSTINWLLTSGHRSGFQEEMGLLSYMGYLNGTEQQIEEQYKDNEFVKDMLLAYKRGGEGAIDGWDYCRAMQVLREYYLAEYYTETEMLDQMLSAAKTIQARFVSWDDMAESYMRGYEYWNNSPDKYRTRKNLYEKLKQETSFYAVDWNLPLGKAW
;
A
#
# COMPACT_ATOMS: atom_id res chain seq x y z
N MET A 1 10.17 -15.57 11.09
CA MET A 1 9.54 -14.37 10.49
C MET A 1 9.70 -14.45 8.98
N ALA A 2 8.71 -14.03 8.20
CA ALA A 2 8.67 -14.23 6.74
C ALA A 2 9.70 -13.42 5.92
N TRP A 3 10.49 -12.55 6.56
CA TRP A 3 11.38 -11.57 5.89
C TRP A 3 12.85 -11.78 6.21
N GLY A 4 13.22 -12.88 6.88
CA GLY A 4 14.61 -13.15 7.24
C GLY A 4 15.24 -12.15 8.23
N ILE A 5 14.41 -11.43 8.99
CA ILE A 5 14.85 -10.44 9.96
C ILE A 5 15.39 -11.14 11.20
N THR A 6 16.66 -10.89 11.52
CA THR A 6 17.36 -11.54 12.63
C THR A 6 17.93 -10.56 13.65
N ASP A 7 17.98 -9.27 13.31
CA ASP A 7 18.57 -8.21 14.12
C ASP A 7 18.03 -6.82 13.77
N ARG A 8 18.47 -5.81 14.52
CA ARG A 8 18.12 -4.41 14.33
C ARG A 8 18.51 -3.89 12.94
N ALA A 9 19.66 -4.25 12.42
CA ALA A 9 20.15 -3.73 11.15
C ALA A 9 19.29 -4.23 9.97
N SER A 10 18.89 -5.50 9.98
CA SER A 10 17.97 -6.06 9.00
C SER A 10 16.55 -5.49 9.12
N ALA A 11 16.10 -5.17 10.35
CA ALA A 11 14.85 -4.47 10.58
C ALA A 11 14.86 -3.04 9.99
N ASP A 12 15.91 -2.24 10.29
CA ASP A 12 16.10 -0.89 9.73
C ASP A 12 16.13 -0.92 8.20
N SER A 13 16.85 -1.88 7.61
CA SER A 13 16.93 -2.04 6.14
C SER A 13 15.57 -2.34 5.52
N THR A 14 14.76 -3.18 6.16
CA THR A 14 13.42 -3.53 5.68
C THR A 14 12.46 -2.34 5.74
N ILE A 15 12.48 -1.58 6.84
CA ILE A 15 11.67 -0.36 6.97
C ILE A 15 12.07 0.65 5.90
N ASN A 16 13.37 0.91 5.75
CA ASN A 16 13.86 1.82 4.71
C ASN A 16 13.42 1.37 3.32
N TRP A 17 13.57 0.09 3.01
CA TRP A 17 13.12 -0.46 1.72
C TRP A 17 11.62 -0.25 1.48
N LEU A 18 10.76 -0.57 2.46
CA LEU A 18 9.31 -0.36 2.35
C LEU A 18 8.95 1.12 2.14
N LEU A 19 9.66 2.03 2.80
CA LEU A 19 9.38 3.47 2.71
C LEU A 19 9.94 4.13 1.45
N THR A 20 10.99 3.57 0.82
CA THR A 20 11.66 4.19 -0.33
C THR A 20 11.38 3.50 -1.66
N SER A 21 11.41 2.18 -1.71
CA SER A 21 11.28 1.37 -2.95
C SER A 21 10.06 0.45 -2.86
N GLY A 22 10.10 -0.51 -1.93
CA GLY A 22 9.02 -1.44 -1.69
C GLY A 22 8.71 -2.36 -2.88
N HIS A 23 7.56 -3.00 -2.81
CA HIS A 23 7.01 -3.79 -3.91
C HIS A 23 6.57 -2.92 -5.09
N ARG A 24 6.27 -1.63 -4.80
CA ARG A 24 5.84 -0.67 -5.81
C ARG A 24 6.88 -0.42 -6.90
N SER A 25 8.18 -0.60 -6.62
CA SER A 25 9.20 -0.45 -7.66
C SER A 25 9.03 -1.46 -8.80
N GLY A 26 8.75 -2.73 -8.48
CA GLY A 26 8.44 -3.74 -9.49
C GLY A 26 7.17 -3.40 -10.29
N PHE A 27 6.12 -2.95 -9.60
CA PHE A 27 4.90 -2.50 -10.26
C PHE A 27 5.14 -1.32 -11.21
N GLN A 28 5.93 -0.33 -10.79
CA GLN A 28 6.29 0.83 -11.61
C GLN A 28 7.05 0.41 -12.87
N GLU A 29 8.03 -0.49 -12.74
CA GLU A 29 8.80 -1.00 -13.87
C GLU A 29 7.91 -1.77 -14.85
N GLU A 30 7.09 -2.70 -14.36
CA GLU A 30 6.19 -3.51 -15.20
C GLU A 30 5.14 -2.65 -15.89
N MET A 31 4.45 -1.78 -15.17
CA MET A 31 3.41 -0.92 -15.74
C MET A 31 3.99 0.16 -16.64
N GLY A 32 5.17 0.69 -16.32
CA GLY A 32 5.90 1.62 -17.17
C GLY A 32 6.26 1.00 -18.52
N LEU A 33 6.74 -0.26 -18.52
CA LEU A 33 7.01 -1.01 -19.75
C LEU A 33 5.73 -1.26 -20.55
N LEU A 34 4.65 -1.70 -19.92
CA LEU A 34 3.37 -1.93 -20.58
C LEU A 34 2.79 -0.62 -21.15
N SER A 35 2.96 0.49 -20.44
CA SER A 35 2.58 1.83 -20.93
C SER A 35 3.36 2.20 -22.20
N TYR A 36 4.67 2.01 -22.16
CA TYR A 36 5.54 2.27 -23.31
C TYR A 36 5.17 1.40 -24.54
N MET A 37 4.77 0.16 -24.30
CA MET A 37 4.30 -0.77 -25.35
C MET A 37 2.87 -0.46 -25.84
N GLY A 38 2.20 0.53 -25.28
CA GLY A 38 0.86 0.97 -25.70
C GLY A 38 -0.32 0.22 -25.07
N TYR A 39 -0.09 -0.64 -24.08
CA TYR A 39 -1.16 -1.41 -23.40
C TYR A 39 -2.15 -0.52 -22.60
N LEU A 40 -1.75 0.73 -22.30
CA LEU A 40 -2.57 1.72 -21.60
C LEU A 40 -3.24 2.73 -22.55
N ASN A 41 -3.10 2.55 -23.87
CA ASN A 41 -3.75 3.40 -24.84
C ASN A 41 -5.28 3.19 -24.80
N GLY A 42 -6.02 4.28 -25.07
CA GLY A 42 -7.48 4.25 -25.07
C GLY A 42 -8.12 4.61 -23.72
N THR A 43 -9.44 4.45 -23.66
CA THR A 43 -10.24 4.73 -22.45
C THR A 43 -10.19 3.53 -21.48
N GLU A 44 -10.61 3.76 -20.23
CA GLU A 44 -10.76 2.67 -19.25
C GLU A 44 -11.70 1.58 -19.78
N GLN A 45 -12.82 1.95 -20.38
CA GLN A 45 -13.77 1.01 -20.97
C GLN A 45 -13.14 0.14 -22.07
N GLN A 46 -12.26 0.71 -22.89
CA GLN A 46 -11.53 -0.06 -23.91
C GLN A 46 -10.55 -1.06 -23.28
N ILE A 47 -9.86 -0.67 -22.20
CA ILE A 47 -8.99 -1.57 -21.44
C ILE A 47 -9.82 -2.68 -20.78
N GLU A 48 -10.96 -2.36 -20.18
CA GLU A 48 -11.87 -3.34 -19.56
C GLU A 48 -12.33 -4.39 -20.57
N GLU A 49 -12.75 -3.97 -21.76
CA GLU A 49 -13.18 -4.92 -22.81
C GLU A 49 -12.03 -5.73 -23.39
N GLN A 50 -10.89 -5.10 -23.62
CA GLN A 50 -9.71 -5.76 -24.20
C GLN A 50 -9.14 -6.86 -23.29
N TYR A 51 -9.15 -6.63 -21.97
CA TYR A 51 -8.57 -7.55 -20.97
C TYR A 51 -9.62 -8.24 -20.09
N LYS A 52 -10.88 -8.32 -20.54
CA LYS A 52 -11.98 -8.90 -19.76
C LYS A 52 -11.73 -10.34 -19.30
N ASP A 53 -10.97 -11.12 -20.08
CA ASP A 53 -10.65 -12.52 -19.79
C ASP A 53 -9.39 -12.67 -18.91
N ASN A 54 -8.72 -11.55 -18.57
CA ASN A 54 -7.60 -11.53 -17.65
C ASN A 54 -7.80 -10.42 -16.61
N GLU A 55 -8.56 -10.75 -15.58
CA GLU A 55 -8.97 -9.80 -14.53
C GLU A 55 -7.78 -9.14 -13.84
N PHE A 56 -6.73 -9.91 -13.51
CA PHE A 56 -5.54 -9.36 -12.87
C PHE A 56 -4.84 -8.30 -13.72
N VAL A 57 -4.55 -8.60 -14.98
CA VAL A 57 -3.91 -7.66 -15.91
C VAL A 57 -4.78 -6.41 -16.09
N LYS A 58 -6.08 -6.61 -16.32
CA LYS A 58 -7.05 -5.52 -16.43
C LYS A 58 -6.99 -4.59 -15.21
N ASP A 59 -7.06 -5.16 -14.02
CA ASP A 59 -7.10 -4.41 -12.77
C ASP A 59 -5.79 -3.64 -12.51
N MET A 60 -4.63 -4.23 -12.85
CA MET A 60 -3.34 -3.55 -12.71
C MET A 60 -3.19 -2.40 -13.72
N LEU A 61 -3.60 -2.59 -14.98
CA LEU A 61 -3.60 -1.53 -15.99
C LEU A 61 -4.52 -0.37 -15.59
N LEU A 62 -5.71 -0.66 -15.08
CA LEU A 62 -6.65 0.35 -14.61
C LEU A 62 -6.14 1.07 -13.36
N ALA A 63 -5.53 0.35 -12.41
CA ALA A 63 -4.91 0.95 -11.24
C ALA A 63 -3.82 1.95 -11.65
N TYR A 64 -2.92 1.53 -12.54
CA TYR A 64 -1.87 2.42 -13.04
C TYR A 64 -2.43 3.61 -13.84
N LYS A 65 -3.45 3.39 -14.67
CA LYS A 65 -4.08 4.47 -15.44
C LYS A 65 -4.71 5.55 -14.55
N ARG A 66 -5.26 5.17 -13.39
CA ARG A 66 -5.90 6.08 -12.43
C ARG A 66 -4.92 6.74 -11.48
N GLY A 67 -3.98 5.95 -10.93
CA GLY A 67 -3.07 6.37 -9.86
C GLY A 67 -1.62 6.58 -10.27
N GLY A 68 -1.26 6.25 -11.52
CA GLY A 68 0.10 6.31 -12.02
C GLY A 68 1.05 5.38 -11.24
N GLU A 69 2.30 5.81 -11.14
CA GLU A 69 3.36 5.08 -10.44
C GLU A 69 3.05 4.80 -8.96
N GLY A 70 2.24 5.64 -8.34
CA GLY A 70 1.87 5.52 -6.93
C GLY A 70 0.59 4.74 -6.65
N ALA A 71 0.02 4.08 -7.65
CA ALA A 71 -1.27 3.39 -7.52
C ALA A 71 -1.32 2.33 -6.41
N ILE A 72 -0.17 1.75 -6.04
CA ILE A 72 -0.07 0.70 -5.01
C ILE A 72 0.80 1.09 -3.80
N ASP A 73 1.15 2.37 -3.64
CA ASP A 73 2.01 2.86 -2.54
C ASP A 73 1.46 2.48 -1.16
N GLY A 74 0.13 2.45 -1.02
CA GLY A 74 -0.56 2.12 0.22
C GLY A 74 -0.19 0.74 0.77
N TRP A 75 0.12 -0.23 -0.09
CA TRP A 75 0.56 -1.56 0.34
C TRP A 75 1.87 -1.48 1.14
N ASP A 76 2.89 -0.85 0.58
CA ASP A 76 4.20 -0.77 1.22
C ASP A 76 4.18 0.10 2.49
N TYR A 77 3.47 1.22 2.47
CA TYR A 77 3.35 2.09 3.64
C TYR A 77 2.59 1.41 4.79
N CYS A 78 1.48 0.74 4.50
CA CYS A 78 0.76 -0.02 5.54
C CYS A 78 1.58 -1.19 6.07
N ARG A 79 2.38 -1.85 5.20
CA ARG A 79 3.32 -2.89 5.63
C ARG A 79 4.42 -2.33 6.52
N ALA A 80 4.97 -1.16 6.21
CA ALA A 80 5.95 -0.49 7.08
C ALA A 80 5.37 -0.23 8.47
N MET A 81 4.15 0.30 8.57
CA MET A 81 3.45 0.52 9.84
C MET A 81 3.24 -0.78 10.62
N GLN A 82 2.88 -1.87 9.94
CA GLN A 82 2.68 -3.17 10.57
C GLN A 82 3.99 -3.73 11.12
N VAL A 83 5.06 -3.77 10.31
CA VAL A 83 6.31 -4.39 10.71
C VAL A 83 7.05 -3.57 11.77
N LEU A 84 6.89 -2.24 11.84
CA LEU A 84 7.40 -1.42 12.94
C LEU A 84 6.89 -1.92 14.30
N ARG A 85 5.59 -2.22 14.40
CA ARG A 85 5.01 -2.80 15.61
C ARG A 85 5.56 -4.21 15.89
N GLU A 86 5.71 -5.04 14.87
CA GLU A 86 6.27 -6.39 15.02
C GLU A 86 7.73 -6.34 15.51
N TYR A 87 8.52 -5.37 15.03
CA TYR A 87 9.91 -5.19 15.44
C TYR A 87 10.05 -4.62 16.87
N TYR A 88 9.10 -3.80 17.32
CA TYR A 88 8.99 -3.44 18.73
C TYR A 88 8.71 -4.67 19.60
N LEU A 89 7.75 -5.51 19.22
CA LEU A 89 7.44 -6.76 19.94
C LEU A 89 8.60 -7.77 19.93
N ALA A 90 9.46 -7.70 18.92
CA ALA A 90 10.69 -8.51 18.82
C ALA A 90 11.90 -7.87 19.53
N GLU A 91 11.70 -6.75 20.27
CA GLU A 91 12.71 -6.01 21.01
C GLU A 91 13.84 -5.42 20.14
N TYR A 92 13.62 -5.27 18.82
CA TYR A 92 14.56 -4.55 17.93
C TYR A 92 14.45 -3.03 18.08
N TYR A 93 13.30 -2.51 18.47
CA TYR A 93 13.04 -1.09 18.73
C TYR A 93 12.51 -0.89 20.16
N THR A 94 12.86 0.21 20.76
CA THR A 94 12.13 0.74 21.93
C THR A 94 10.76 1.27 21.47
N GLU A 95 9.83 1.43 22.42
CA GLU A 95 8.51 2.01 22.13
C GLU A 95 8.64 3.42 21.52
N THR A 96 9.52 4.25 22.07
CA THR A 96 9.76 5.61 21.57
C THR A 96 10.28 5.60 20.13
N GLU A 97 11.24 4.74 19.81
CA GLU A 97 11.77 4.62 18.43
C GLU A 97 10.70 4.14 17.46
N MET A 98 9.92 3.13 17.84
CA MET A 98 8.80 2.66 17.02
C MET A 98 7.78 3.78 16.76
N LEU A 99 7.35 4.49 17.81
CA LEU A 99 6.38 5.58 17.69
C LEU A 99 6.91 6.75 16.85
N ASP A 100 8.19 7.11 16.99
CA ASP A 100 8.84 8.16 16.19
C ASP A 100 8.85 7.78 14.69
N GLN A 101 9.19 6.53 14.36
CA GLN A 101 9.17 6.04 12.97
C GLN A 101 7.73 5.93 12.44
N MET A 102 6.78 5.47 13.24
CA MET A 102 5.37 5.43 12.88
C MET A 102 4.81 6.83 12.59
N LEU A 103 5.15 7.83 13.41
CA LEU A 103 4.72 9.21 13.18
C LEU A 103 5.30 9.75 11.85
N SER A 104 6.56 9.46 11.56
CA SER A 104 7.19 9.85 10.30
C SER A 104 6.48 9.20 9.09
N ALA A 105 6.24 7.89 9.16
CA ALA A 105 5.53 7.15 8.12
C ALA A 105 4.08 7.65 7.98
N ALA A 106 3.37 7.90 9.09
CA ALA A 106 1.99 8.42 9.06
C ALA A 106 1.90 9.79 8.38
N LYS A 107 2.85 10.69 8.61
CA LYS A 107 2.92 11.99 7.90
C LYS A 107 3.14 11.82 6.40
N THR A 108 3.98 10.87 6.00
CA THR A 108 4.18 10.54 4.57
C THR A 108 2.90 10.00 3.95
N ILE A 109 2.20 9.09 4.63
CA ILE A 109 0.92 8.53 4.20
C ILE A 109 -0.14 9.64 4.06
N GLN A 110 -0.27 10.50 5.08
CA GLN A 110 -1.25 11.60 5.07
C GLN A 110 -0.99 12.59 3.93
N ALA A 111 0.28 12.87 3.63
CA ALA A 111 0.66 13.74 2.51
C ALA A 111 0.46 13.07 1.13
N ARG A 112 0.51 11.74 1.06
CA ARG A 112 0.43 10.98 -0.19
C ARG A 112 -1.00 10.70 -0.64
N PHE A 113 -1.92 10.52 0.30
CA PHE A 113 -3.33 10.19 0.04
C PHE A 113 -4.25 11.30 0.51
N VAL A 114 -5.46 11.35 -0.05
CA VAL A 114 -6.43 12.41 0.26
C VAL A 114 -7.54 11.96 1.23
N SER A 115 -7.63 10.65 1.51
CA SER A 115 -8.63 10.07 2.41
C SER A 115 -8.28 8.64 2.83
N TRP A 116 -9.02 8.13 3.81
CA TRP A 116 -8.96 6.70 4.19
C TRP A 116 -9.32 5.78 3.02
N ASP A 117 -10.31 6.14 2.20
CA ASP A 117 -10.72 5.35 1.04
C ASP A 117 -9.64 5.30 -0.04
N ASP A 118 -8.99 6.42 -0.31
CA ASP A 118 -7.88 6.52 -1.27
C ASP A 118 -6.69 5.65 -0.83
N MET A 119 -6.27 5.78 0.43
CA MET A 119 -5.21 4.94 0.99
C MET A 119 -5.59 3.45 0.97
N ALA A 120 -6.82 3.11 1.37
CA ALA A 120 -7.28 1.73 1.42
C ALA A 120 -7.37 1.09 0.03
N GLU A 121 -7.82 1.83 -0.99
CA GLU A 121 -7.83 1.35 -2.37
C GLU A 121 -6.40 1.04 -2.84
N SER A 122 -5.46 1.96 -2.62
CA SER A 122 -4.05 1.76 -2.96
C SER A 122 -3.44 0.55 -2.22
N TYR A 123 -3.76 0.37 -0.94
CA TYR A 123 -3.37 -0.82 -0.18
C TYR A 123 -3.92 -2.11 -0.78
N MET A 124 -5.21 -2.13 -1.11
CA MET A 124 -5.87 -3.33 -1.64
C MET A 124 -5.35 -3.71 -3.02
N ARG A 125 -5.08 -2.73 -3.89
CA ARG A 125 -4.46 -2.95 -5.21
C ARG A 125 -3.04 -3.48 -5.08
N GLY A 126 -2.25 -2.97 -4.16
CA GLY A 126 -0.91 -3.50 -3.89
C GLY A 126 -0.95 -4.91 -3.30
N TYR A 127 -1.95 -5.24 -2.48
CA TYR A 127 -2.14 -6.60 -1.97
C TYR A 127 -2.54 -7.57 -3.09
N GLU A 128 -3.37 -7.15 -4.04
CA GLU A 128 -3.71 -7.88 -5.25
C GLU A 128 -2.47 -8.15 -6.11
N TYR A 129 -1.67 -7.10 -6.38
CA TYR A 129 -0.42 -7.18 -7.13
C TYR A 129 0.54 -8.19 -6.49
N TRP A 130 0.80 -8.04 -5.19
CA TRP A 130 1.70 -8.93 -4.44
C TRP A 130 1.28 -10.39 -4.45
N ASN A 131 -0.04 -10.68 -4.43
CA ASN A 131 -0.58 -12.05 -4.46
C ASN A 131 -0.84 -12.57 -5.86
N ASN A 132 -0.78 -11.73 -6.89
CA ASN A 132 -1.21 -12.03 -8.24
C ASN A 132 -2.64 -12.63 -8.26
N SER A 133 -3.58 -11.99 -7.55
CA SER A 133 -4.92 -12.55 -7.35
C SER A 133 -6.01 -11.52 -7.10
N PRO A 134 -6.95 -11.31 -8.05
CA PRO A 134 -8.12 -10.44 -7.87
C PRO A 134 -9.02 -10.83 -6.69
N ASP A 135 -9.11 -12.12 -6.34
CA ASP A 135 -9.87 -12.58 -5.17
C ASP A 135 -9.35 -11.97 -3.87
N LYS A 136 -8.06 -11.72 -3.79
CA LYS A 136 -7.45 -11.08 -2.63
C LYS A 136 -7.87 -9.63 -2.47
N TYR A 137 -8.00 -8.90 -3.58
CA TYR A 137 -8.57 -7.56 -3.58
C TYR A 137 -10.03 -7.59 -3.09
N ARG A 138 -10.88 -8.42 -3.69
CA ARG A 138 -12.31 -8.53 -3.34
C ARG A 138 -12.50 -8.87 -1.85
N THR A 139 -11.72 -9.81 -1.34
CA THR A 139 -11.77 -10.18 0.08
C THR A 139 -11.41 -9.01 0.99
N ARG A 140 -10.36 -8.26 0.66
CA ARG A 140 -9.93 -7.08 1.44
C ARG A 140 -10.91 -5.93 1.35
N LYS A 141 -11.48 -5.69 0.17
CA LYS A 141 -12.51 -4.67 -0.03
C LYS A 141 -13.74 -4.94 0.82
N ASN A 142 -14.25 -6.16 0.80
CA ASN A 142 -15.39 -6.56 1.64
C ASN A 142 -15.09 -6.38 3.13
N LEU A 143 -13.88 -6.73 3.57
CA LEU A 143 -13.47 -6.53 4.97
C LEU A 143 -13.38 -5.04 5.31
N TYR A 144 -12.82 -4.21 4.42
CA TYR A 144 -12.72 -2.77 4.62
C TYR A 144 -14.10 -2.12 4.76
N GLU A 145 -15.04 -2.42 3.85
CA GLU A 145 -16.41 -1.90 3.93
C GLU A 145 -17.12 -2.31 5.22
N LYS A 146 -16.90 -3.54 5.67
CA LYS A 146 -17.43 -4.00 6.97
C LYS A 146 -16.83 -3.23 8.13
N LEU A 147 -15.51 -3.04 8.16
CA LEU A 147 -14.83 -2.29 9.21
C LEU A 147 -15.27 -0.82 9.26
N LYS A 148 -15.51 -0.18 8.12
CA LYS A 148 -16.06 1.18 8.08
C LYS A 148 -17.43 1.29 8.76
N GLN A 149 -18.26 0.25 8.68
CA GLN A 149 -19.58 0.23 9.30
C GLN A 149 -19.54 -0.13 10.79
N GLU A 150 -18.60 -0.99 11.19
CA GLU A 150 -18.54 -1.57 12.54
C GLU A 150 -17.61 -0.81 13.50
N THR A 151 -16.74 0.06 12.99
CA THR A 151 -15.76 0.76 13.82
C THR A 151 -15.76 2.27 13.59
N SER A 152 -15.36 3.02 14.61
CA SER A 152 -15.17 4.46 14.53
C SER A 152 -13.79 4.88 13.98
N PHE A 153 -12.89 3.95 13.67
CA PHE A 153 -11.52 4.29 13.23
C PHE A 153 -11.52 5.14 11.97
N TYR A 154 -12.34 4.81 10.99
CA TYR A 154 -12.43 5.53 9.72
C TYR A 154 -13.29 6.81 9.79
N ALA A 155 -13.91 7.10 10.95
CA ALA A 155 -14.57 8.38 11.22
C ALA A 155 -13.60 9.47 11.69
N VAL A 156 -12.36 9.11 12.00
CA VAL A 156 -11.29 10.08 12.32
C VAL A 156 -11.01 10.91 11.07
N ASP A 157 -10.95 12.25 11.26
CA ASP A 157 -10.61 13.15 10.17
C ASP A 157 -9.23 12.79 9.59
N TRP A 158 -9.20 12.54 8.27
CA TRP A 158 -7.96 12.26 7.56
C TRP A 158 -6.91 13.35 7.75
N ASN A 159 -7.33 14.61 7.83
CA ASN A 159 -6.46 15.77 7.98
C ASN A 159 -6.13 16.12 9.43
N LEU A 160 -6.41 15.22 10.38
CA LEU A 160 -6.04 15.43 11.78
C LEU A 160 -4.54 15.76 11.89
N PRO A 161 -4.16 16.87 12.57
CA PRO A 161 -2.76 17.21 12.73
C PRO A 161 -1.98 16.12 13.49
N LEU A 162 -0.96 15.57 12.85
CA LEU A 162 -0.12 14.54 13.44
C LEU A 162 1.02 15.18 14.22
N GLY A 163 1.02 14.98 15.52
CA GLY A 163 2.01 15.51 16.46
C GLY A 163 2.56 14.47 17.43
N LYS A 164 3.74 14.71 17.98
CA LYS A 164 4.34 13.88 19.04
C LYS A 164 3.67 14.17 20.37
N ALA A 165 3.24 13.11 21.07
CA ALA A 165 2.59 13.19 22.39
C ALA A 165 3.24 12.29 23.46
N TRP A 166 4.43 11.72 23.18
CA TRP A 166 5.22 10.84 24.06
C TRP A 166 6.61 11.39 24.31
#